data_f7f5e8bb262d8c4b767b131a2a29781f
#
_entry.id   f7f5e8bb262d8c4b767b131a2a29781f
#
_cell.length_a   1.000
_cell.length_b   1.000
_cell.length_c   1.000
_cell.angle_alpha   90.00
_cell.angle_beta   90.00
_cell.angle_gamma   90.00
#
_symmetry.space_group_name_H-M   'P 1'
#
loop_
_entity.id
_entity.type
_entity.pdbx_description
1 polymer ?
#
loop_
_entity_poly.entity_id
_entity_poly.type
_entity_poly.pdbx_seq_one_letter_code
_entity_poly.pdbx_strand_id
1 'polypeptide(L)'
;MSMLTKRAGCLRLSVALFLGTVAIPCAWAAERPKAANHPPGFVIPQPDAIIPLWPGEAPNLVPGGKPETFVNERYANVSVPQLFVYLPKKERACGTALVICAGGGYKHLGMCLHVDNVVPLLHDQGIAVFGLKYRTQYGNNDVVADALADGQRAVRIVRSRAKEWAIDPHRIGVQGYSAGANLCLNLAGRFDAGDPQAADPIARFSCRPDFCVLMCPWANQRTIDDFPLRRDAPPTFIASARDDKTAPFSFAVAIQEKLKGVGVPAELFAVDTGGHGAFHVGMVTGPGVKWPEVLFAWLKRIQAK
;
A
#
# COMPACT_ATOMS: atom_id res chain seq x y z
N MET A 1 -57.72 -5.22 -49.80
CA MET A 1 -56.30 -4.98 -49.90
C MET A 1 -55.84 -4.61 -48.47
N SER A 2 -55.23 -5.56 -47.78
CA SER A 2 -54.83 -5.48 -46.37
C SER A 2 -53.33 -5.15 -46.30
N MET A 3 -52.97 -4.04 -45.65
CA MET A 3 -51.56 -3.70 -45.35
C MET A 3 -51.19 -4.26 -44.01
N LEU A 4 -50.27 -5.22 -44.01
CA LEU A 4 -49.61 -5.76 -42.83
C LEU A 4 -48.48 -4.79 -42.39
N THR A 5 -48.62 -4.19 -41.25
CA THR A 5 -47.53 -3.46 -40.56
C THR A 5 -46.69 -4.45 -39.76
N LYS A 6 -45.44 -4.66 -40.17
CA LYS A 6 -44.42 -5.40 -39.39
C LYS A 6 -43.89 -4.53 -38.25
N ARG A 7 -44.15 -4.92 -37.00
CA ARG A 7 -43.48 -4.38 -35.81
C ARG A 7 -42.08 -5.01 -35.68
N ALA A 8 -41.04 -4.20 -35.77
CA ALA A 8 -39.69 -4.58 -35.44
C ALA A 8 -39.54 -4.61 -33.90
N GLY A 9 -39.36 -5.80 -33.34
CA GLY A 9 -39.02 -5.99 -31.94
C GLY A 9 -37.55 -5.68 -31.69
N CYS A 10 -37.28 -4.63 -30.91
CA CYS A 10 -35.95 -4.27 -30.47
C CYS A 10 -35.53 -5.21 -29.31
N LEU A 11 -34.69 -6.18 -29.62
CA LEU A 11 -34.11 -7.11 -28.62
C LEU A 11 -33.05 -6.34 -27.84
N ARG A 12 -33.38 -5.92 -26.62
CA ARG A 12 -32.37 -5.37 -25.68
C ARG A 12 -31.53 -6.51 -25.14
N LEU A 13 -30.32 -6.63 -25.65
CA LEU A 13 -29.30 -7.51 -25.08
C LEU A 13 -28.77 -6.86 -23.77
N SER A 14 -29.27 -7.32 -22.63
CA SER A 14 -28.70 -6.99 -21.33
C SER A 14 -27.44 -7.82 -21.14
N VAL A 15 -26.27 -7.22 -21.37
CA VAL A 15 -25.00 -7.82 -20.99
C VAL A 15 -24.85 -7.66 -19.46
N ALA A 16 -25.24 -8.70 -18.74
CA ALA A 16 -24.91 -8.83 -17.33
C ALA A 16 -23.40 -9.11 -17.22
N LEU A 17 -22.65 -8.10 -16.80
CA LEU A 17 -21.23 -8.26 -16.47
C LEU A 17 -21.15 -9.08 -15.16
N PHE A 18 -21.05 -10.40 -15.29
CA PHE A 18 -20.67 -11.28 -14.19
C PHE A 18 -19.20 -11.00 -13.87
N LEU A 19 -18.95 -10.13 -12.88
CA LEU A 19 -17.68 -10.07 -12.16
C LEU A 19 -17.61 -11.35 -11.30
N GLY A 20 -17.29 -12.46 -11.95
CA GLY A 20 -16.99 -13.71 -11.28
C GLY A 20 -15.77 -13.50 -10.39
N THR A 21 -15.97 -13.52 -9.08
CA THR A 21 -14.90 -13.76 -8.11
C THR A 21 -14.37 -15.17 -8.38
N VAL A 22 -13.34 -15.27 -9.21
CA VAL A 22 -12.56 -16.51 -9.29
C VAL A 22 -11.84 -16.61 -7.96
N ALA A 23 -12.44 -17.35 -7.03
CA ALA A 23 -11.74 -17.83 -5.85
C ALA A 23 -10.69 -18.84 -6.36
N ILE A 24 -9.50 -18.34 -6.66
CA ILE A 24 -8.32 -19.19 -6.85
C ILE A 24 -8.12 -19.86 -5.49
N PRO A 25 -8.20 -21.20 -5.38
CA PRO A 25 -7.98 -21.87 -4.11
C PRO A 25 -6.59 -21.46 -3.63
N CYS A 26 -6.54 -20.89 -2.44
CA CYS A 26 -5.35 -20.33 -1.80
C CYS A 26 -4.41 -21.48 -1.38
N ALA A 27 -3.84 -22.19 -2.35
CA ALA A 27 -2.77 -23.18 -2.10
C ALA A 27 -1.53 -22.53 -1.45
N TRP A 28 -1.41 -21.23 -1.55
CA TRP A 28 -0.32 -20.42 -0.95
C TRP A 28 -0.54 -20.09 0.53
N ALA A 29 -1.76 -20.23 1.05
CA ALA A 29 -2.04 -19.96 2.47
C ALA A 29 -1.63 -21.13 3.38
N ALA A 30 -1.47 -22.34 2.82
CA ALA A 30 -1.21 -23.54 3.60
C ALA A 30 0.27 -23.75 4.00
N GLU A 31 1.21 -23.01 3.39
CA GLU A 31 2.65 -23.23 3.57
C GLU A 31 3.43 -21.98 4.01
N ARG A 32 2.82 -21.04 4.73
CA ARG A 32 3.64 -20.01 5.39
C ARG A 32 4.37 -20.67 6.56
N PRO A 33 5.72 -20.81 6.53
CA PRO A 33 6.43 -21.39 7.65
C PRO A 33 6.17 -20.61 8.93
N LYS A 34 6.14 -21.30 10.06
CA LYS A 34 6.03 -20.65 11.38
C LYS A 34 7.17 -19.64 11.50
N ALA A 35 6.83 -18.38 11.59
CA ALA A 35 7.75 -17.28 11.48
C ALA A 35 8.75 -17.25 12.64
N ALA A 36 10.04 -17.23 12.34
CA ALA A 36 11.11 -17.07 13.32
C ALA A 36 11.15 -15.65 13.94
N ASN A 37 10.42 -14.69 13.37
CA ASN A 37 10.50 -13.26 13.68
C ASN A 37 9.21 -12.67 14.28
N HIS A 38 8.37 -13.50 14.91
CA HIS A 38 7.13 -13.04 15.55
C HIS A 38 7.22 -13.22 17.08
N PRO A 39 6.49 -12.40 17.86
CA PRO A 39 6.35 -12.62 19.28
C PRO A 39 5.84 -14.04 19.61
N PRO A 40 6.22 -14.61 20.73
CA PRO A 40 5.66 -15.89 21.16
C PRO A 40 4.11 -15.85 21.17
N GLY A 41 3.48 -16.84 20.53
CA GLY A 41 2.03 -16.91 20.44
C GLY A 41 1.39 -16.05 19.34
N PHE A 42 2.17 -15.33 18.53
CA PHE A 42 1.65 -14.57 17.40
C PHE A 42 1.06 -15.51 16.33
N VAL A 43 -0.17 -15.23 15.97
CA VAL A 43 -0.86 -15.93 14.87
C VAL A 43 -0.77 -15.03 13.64
N ILE A 44 -0.12 -15.52 12.58
CA ILE A 44 -0.03 -14.78 11.32
C ILE A 44 -1.45 -14.58 10.77
N PRO A 45 -1.91 -13.32 10.60
CA PRO A 45 -3.23 -13.06 10.06
C PRO A 45 -3.33 -13.61 8.63
N GLN A 46 -4.46 -14.26 8.33
CA GLN A 46 -4.75 -14.69 6.97
C GLN A 46 -5.50 -13.57 6.25
N PRO A 47 -5.18 -13.27 4.99
CA PRO A 47 -5.93 -12.30 4.21
C PRO A 47 -7.33 -12.83 3.89
N ASP A 48 -8.34 -11.96 3.96
CA ASP A 48 -9.72 -12.26 3.54
C ASP A 48 -9.80 -12.50 2.02
N ALA A 49 -8.91 -11.84 1.26
CA ALA A 49 -8.77 -12.03 -0.19
C ALA A 49 -7.36 -11.67 -0.66
N ILE A 50 -6.95 -12.27 -1.80
CA ILE A 50 -5.77 -11.87 -2.55
C ILE A 50 -6.22 -11.47 -3.94
N ILE A 51 -5.94 -10.23 -4.35
CA ILE A 51 -6.43 -9.63 -5.59
C ILE A 51 -5.26 -9.36 -6.52
N PRO A 52 -5.25 -9.88 -7.77
CA PRO A 52 -4.31 -9.43 -8.78
C PRO A 52 -4.48 -7.92 -9.03
N LEU A 53 -3.39 -7.17 -9.11
CA LEU A 53 -3.47 -5.74 -9.40
C LEU A 53 -3.92 -5.46 -10.84
N TRP A 54 -3.52 -6.30 -11.76
CA TRP A 54 -3.77 -6.15 -13.19
C TRP A 54 -4.63 -7.31 -13.70
N PRO A 55 -5.58 -7.07 -14.63
CA PRO A 55 -6.46 -8.12 -15.14
C PRO A 55 -5.74 -9.15 -16.04
N GLY A 56 -4.50 -8.89 -16.37
CA GLY A 56 -3.60 -9.73 -17.15
C GLY A 56 -2.17 -9.48 -16.73
N GLU A 57 -1.25 -9.43 -17.68
CA GLU A 57 0.14 -9.07 -17.40
C GLU A 57 0.24 -7.62 -16.88
N ALA A 58 1.14 -7.42 -15.93
CA ALA A 58 1.44 -6.08 -15.44
C ALA A 58 2.08 -5.23 -16.57
N PRO A 59 1.81 -3.92 -16.64
CA PRO A 59 2.43 -3.06 -17.66
C PRO A 59 3.95 -3.09 -17.51
N ASN A 60 4.66 -2.98 -18.65
CA ASN A 60 6.13 -2.99 -18.74
C ASN A 60 6.78 -4.28 -18.19
N LEU A 61 6.08 -5.41 -18.24
CA LEU A 61 6.65 -6.70 -17.85
C LEU A 61 7.84 -7.03 -18.74
N VAL A 62 9.01 -7.24 -18.10
CA VAL A 62 10.24 -7.64 -18.80
C VAL A 62 10.31 -9.16 -18.88
N PRO A 63 10.43 -9.76 -20.08
CA PRO A 63 10.55 -11.21 -20.23
C PRO A 63 11.88 -11.71 -19.70
N GLY A 64 11.94 -12.99 -19.32
CA GLY A 64 13.17 -13.70 -18.93
C GLY A 64 13.69 -13.38 -17.53
N GLY A 65 12.87 -12.77 -16.67
CA GLY A 65 13.21 -12.56 -15.26
C GLY A 65 13.28 -13.88 -14.47
N LYS A 66 13.95 -13.84 -13.31
CA LYS A 66 13.97 -14.98 -12.39
C LYS A 66 12.57 -15.24 -11.85
N PRO A 67 12.21 -16.52 -11.60
CA PRO A 67 10.95 -16.86 -10.95
C PRO A 67 10.79 -16.17 -9.59
N GLU A 68 9.55 -15.80 -9.26
CA GLU A 68 9.21 -15.32 -7.93
C GLU A 68 9.55 -16.38 -6.87
N THR A 69 10.11 -15.95 -5.76
CA THR A 69 10.45 -16.83 -4.63
C THR A 69 9.87 -16.27 -3.33
N PHE A 70 9.53 -17.19 -2.42
CA PHE A 70 9.19 -16.87 -1.04
C PHE A 70 10.11 -17.64 -0.11
N VAL A 71 11.12 -16.97 0.42
CA VAL A 71 12.15 -17.58 1.28
C VAL A 71 12.39 -16.68 2.48
N ASN A 72 12.50 -17.26 3.68
CA ASN A 72 12.70 -16.53 4.92
C ASN A 72 11.69 -15.38 5.08
N GLU A 73 10.41 -15.65 4.80
CA GLU A 73 9.30 -14.69 4.93
C GLU A 73 9.40 -13.46 4.01
N ARG A 74 10.15 -13.57 2.92
CA ARG A 74 10.39 -12.50 1.95
C ARG A 74 10.02 -12.96 0.55
N TYR A 75 9.24 -12.14 -0.14
CA TYR A 75 9.03 -12.30 -1.58
C TYR A 75 10.16 -11.63 -2.33
N ALA A 76 10.77 -12.33 -3.28
CA ALA A 76 11.78 -11.76 -4.18
C ALA A 76 11.45 -12.11 -5.64
N ASN A 77 12.00 -11.35 -6.58
CA ASN A 77 11.73 -11.45 -8.01
C ASN A 77 10.23 -11.33 -8.32
N VAL A 78 9.52 -10.48 -7.60
CA VAL A 78 8.08 -10.29 -7.79
C VAL A 78 7.83 -9.67 -9.16
N SER A 79 7.18 -10.42 -10.05
CA SER A 79 6.73 -9.97 -11.38
C SER A 79 5.20 -9.92 -11.48
N VAL A 80 4.50 -10.62 -10.58
CA VAL A 80 3.04 -10.64 -10.50
C VAL A 80 2.57 -9.91 -9.23
N PRO A 81 2.27 -8.61 -9.33
CA PRO A 81 1.86 -7.83 -8.17
C PRO A 81 0.44 -8.17 -7.72
N GLN A 82 0.23 -8.18 -6.40
CA GLN A 82 -1.02 -8.56 -5.76
C GLN A 82 -1.33 -7.67 -4.56
N LEU A 83 -2.61 -7.58 -4.21
CA LEU A 83 -3.11 -6.89 -3.03
C LEU A 83 -3.69 -7.91 -2.05
N PHE A 84 -3.13 -7.98 -0.86
CA PHE A 84 -3.57 -8.84 0.24
C PHE A 84 -4.54 -8.03 1.09
N VAL A 85 -5.79 -8.45 1.15
CA VAL A 85 -6.87 -7.72 1.82
C VAL A 85 -7.05 -8.27 3.23
N TYR A 86 -7.03 -7.41 4.24
CA TYR A 86 -7.32 -7.73 5.62
C TYR A 86 -8.35 -6.73 6.13
N LEU A 87 -9.54 -7.20 6.46
CA LEU A 87 -10.65 -6.36 6.92
C LEU A 87 -10.85 -6.50 8.44
N PRO A 88 -11.03 -5.40 9.17
CA PRO A 88 -11.40 -5.48 10.57
C PRO A 88 -12.82 -6.06 10.68
N LYS A 89 -13.16 -6.55 11.85
CA LYS A 89 -14.55 -6.95 12.13
C LYS A 89 -15.48 -5.79 11.79
N LYS A 90 -16.58 -6.08 11.11
CA LYS A 90 -17.51 -5.08 10.57
C LYS A 90 -17.98 -4.06 11.60
N GLU A 91 -18.26 -4.52 12.81
CA GLU A 91 -18.71 -3.70 13.94
C GLU A 91 -17.64 -2.77 14.50
N ARG A 92 -16.36 -2.99 14.14
CA ARG A 92 -15.23 -2.14 14.52
C ARG A 92 -14.74 -1.24 13.40
N ALA A 93 -15.19 -1.47 12.15
CA ALA A 93 -14.71 -0.74 10.99
C ALA A 93 -14.91 0.77 11.15
N CYS A 94 -13.84 1.54 11.08
CA CYS A 94 -13.85 2.99 11.24
C CYS A 94 -13.88 3.76 9.91
N GLY A 95 -13.93 3.07 8.79
CA GLY A 95 -13.91 3.65 7.44
C GLY A 95 -12.54 4.07 6.93
N THR A 96 -11.48 3.91 7.72
CA THR A 96 -10.10 4.22 7.29
C THR A 96 -9.44 2.98 6.70
N ALA A 97 -8.62 3.18 5.67
CA ALA A 97 -7.82 2.13 5.04
C ALA A 97 -6.36 2.53 4.91
N LEU A 98 -5.46 1.54 4.99
CA LEU A 98 -4.04 1.68 4.74
C LEU A 98 -3.57 0.66 3.70
N VAL A 99 -3.00 1.15 2.59
CA VAL A 99 -2.21 0.34 1.66
C VAL A 99 -0.78 0.31 2.19
N ILE A 100 -0.29 -0.88 2.56
CA ILE A 100 1.03 -1.03 3.20
C ILE A 100 2.03 -1.57 2.19
N CYS A 101 3.11 -0.82 2.01
CA CYS A 101 4.24 -1.11 1.13
C CYS A 101 5.42 -1.63 1.97
N ALA A 102 5.72 -2.92 1.87
CA ALA A 102 6.81 -3.52 2.64
C ALA A 102 8.19 -3.00 2.20
N GLY A 103 9.15 -2.96 3.11
CA GLY A 103 10.55 -2.67 2.82
C GLY A 103 11.31 -3.89 2.29
N GLY A 104 12.53 -3.65 1.82
CA GLY A 104 13.45 -4.67 1.31
C GLY A 104 14.33 -4.20 0.16
N GLY A 105 14.61 -2.89 0.06
CA GLY A 105 15.53 -2.29 -0.92
C GLY A 105 15.10 -2.48 -2.36
N TYR A 106 13.83 -2.66 -2.66
CA TYR A 106 13.28 -3.06 -3.97
C TYR A 106 13.78 -4.43 -4.49
N LYS A 107 14.59 -5.15 -3.72
CA LYS A 107 15.11 -6.49 -4.08
C LYS A 107 14.18 -7.59 -3.59
N HIS A 108 13.54 -7.36 -2.46
CA HIS A 108 12.57 -8.27 -1.85
C HIS A 108 11.53 -7.49 -1.04
N LEU A 109 10.47 -8.17 -0.58
CA LEU A 109 9.42 -7.61 0.26
C LEU A 109 9.33 -8.38 1.57
N GLY A 110 9.57 -7.71 2.69
CA GLY A 110 9.37 -8.26 4.03
C GLY A 110 7.91 -8.18 4.45
N MET A 111 7.00 -8.86 3.74
CA MET A 111 5.55 -8.77 3.97
C MET A 111 5.17 -9.17 5.39
N CYS A 112 5.72 -10.29 5.89
CA CYS A 112 5.41 -10.75 7.24
C CYS A 112 5.79 -9.72 8.30
N LEU A 113 6.97 -9.09 8.16
CA LEU A 113 7.47 -8.12 9.11
C LEU A 113 6.71 -6.79 9.07
N HIS A 114 6.40 -6.30 7.87
CA HIS A 114 5.90 -4.94 7.68
C HIS A 114 4.38 -4.86 7.45
N VAL A 115 3.74 -5.99 7.12
CA VAL A 115 2.29 -6.07 6.93
C VAL A 115 1.67 -6.95 8.01
N ASP A 116 2.00 -8.25 8.05
CA ASP A 116 1.30 -9.19 8.93
C ASP A 116 1.41 -8.79 10.41
N ASN A 117 2.57 -8.31 10.87
CA ASN A 117 2.78 -7.88 12.25
C ASN A 117 1.96 -6.64 12.65
N VAL A 118 1.61 -5.77 11.72
CA VAL A 118 0.86 -4.55 12.02
C VAL A 118 -0.65 -4.71 11.83
N VAL A 119 -1.11 -5.75 11.13
CA VAL A 119 -2.54 -6.00 10.91
C VAL A 119 -3.33 -6.04 12.23
N PRO A 120 -2.94 -6.78 13.28
CA PRO A 120 -3.71 -6.80 14.53
C PRO A 120 -3.84 -5.41 15.17
N LEU A 121 -2.76 -4.63 15.19
CA LEU A 121 -2.75 -3.27 15.75
C LEU A 121 -3.73 -2.34 15.02
N LEU A 122 -3.75 -2.41 13.69
CA LEU A 122 -4.60 -1.58 12.86
C LEU A 122 -6.06 -2.02 12.95
N HIS A 123 -6.32 -3.33 12.99
CA HIS A 123 -7.66 -3.89 13.21
C HIS A 123 -8.24 -3.50 14.57
N ASP A 124 -7.41 -3.40 15.60
CA ASP A 124 -7.84 -2.90 16.91
C ASP A 124 -8.34 -1.45 16.86
N GLN A 125 -7.88 -0.67 15.89
CA GLN A 125 -8.39 0.67 15.61
C GLN A 125 -9.48 0.71 14.53
N GLY A 126 -9.94 -0.45 14.04
CA GLY A 126 -10.95 -0.55 12.99
C GLY A 126 -10.47 -0.16 11.60
N ILE A 127 -9.16 -0.12 11.38
CA ILE A 127 -8.54 0.27 10.10
C ILE A 127 -8.41 -0.97 9.21
N ALA A 128 -8.90 -0.89 7.96
CA ALA A 128 -8.70 -1.90 6.95
C ALA A 128 -7.26 -1.86 6.41
N VAL A 129 -6.66 -3.03 6.18
CA VAL A 129 -5.27 -3.16 5.74
C VAL A 129 -5.21 -3.83 4.37
N PHE A 130 -4.40 -3.26 3.49
CA PHE A 130 -4.16 -3.76 2.16
C PHE A 130 -2.64 -3.93 1.97
N GLY A 131 -2.14 -5.14 2.16
CA GLY A 131 -0.72 -5.45 1.96
C GLY A 131 -0.38 -5.50 0.48
N LEU A 132 0.45 -4.57 0.01
CA LEU A 132 0.84 -4.51 -1.40
C LEU A 132 2.09 -5.36 -1.65
N LYS A 133 1.92 -6.48 -2.37
CA LYS A 133 3.01 -7.22 -2.98
C LYS A 133 3.32 -6.55 -4.32
N TYR A 134 4.13 -5.50 -4.30
CA TYR A 134 4.53 -4.77 -5.51
C TYR A 134 5.73 -5.44 -6.19
N ARG A 135 5.94 -5.13 -7.48
CA ARG A 135 7.06 -5.66 -8.26
C ARG A 135 8.40 -5.25 -7.65
N THR A 136 9.28 -6.22 -7.53
CA THR A 136 10.66 -6.02 -7.09
C THR A 136 11.61 -6.18 -8.29
N GLN A 137 12.91 -6.08 -8.08
CA GLN A 137 13.88 -6.36 -9.12
C GLN A 137 13.80 -7.84 -9.52
N TYR A 138 13.43 -8.14 -10.78
CA TYR A 138 13.29 -9.51 -11.29
C TYR A 138 14.01 -9.75 -12.63
N GLY A 139 14.64 -8.71 -13.18
CA GLY A 139 15.41 -8.71 -14.43
C GLY A 139 16.02 -7.33 -14.63
N ASN A 140 15.91 -6.80 -15.83
CA ASN A 140 16.34 -5.45 -16.15
C ASN A 140 15.18 -4.42 -16.08
N ASN A 141 14.18 -4.68 -15.21
CA ASN A 141 13.03 -3.80 -15.05
C ASN A 141 13.40 -2.49 -14.36
N ASP A 142 12.72 -1.41 -14.71
CA ASP A 142 12.73 -0.17 -13.91
C ASP A 142 11.86 -0.39 -12.66
N VAL A 143 12.48 -0.95 -11.63
CA VAL A 143 11.78 -1.38 -10.41
C VAL A 143 11.08 -0.22 -9.70
N VAL A 144 11.59 1.01 -9.81
CA VAL A 144 10.96 2.17 -9.15
C VAL A 144 9.71 2.60 -9.90
N ALA A 145 9.76 2.64 -11.22
CA ALA A 145 8.60 2.94 -12.06
C ALA A 145 7.53 1.84 -11.95
N ASP A 146 7.94 0.58 -11.97
CA ASP A 146 7.04 -0.57 -11.82
C ASP A 146 6.33 -0.58 -10.47
N ALA A 147 7.08 -0.41 -9.38
CA ALA A 147 6.51 -0.33 -8.03
C ALA A 147 5.57 0.87 -7.88
N LEU A 148 5.90 2.02 -8.49
CA LEU A 148 5.02 3.20 -8.47
C LEU A 148 3.70 2.91 -9.20
N ALA A 149 3.74 2.31 -10.38
CA ALA A 149 2.53 1.93 -11.13
C ALA A 149 1.66 0.96 -10.31
N ASP A 150 2.28 -0.02 -9.64
CA ASP A 150 1.59 -0.98 -8.78
C ASP A 150 0.96 -0.28 -7.56
N GLY A 151 1.67 0.66 -6.92
CA GLY A 151 1.15 1.44 -5.81
C GLY A 151 -0.02 2.34 -6.20
N GLN A 152 0.07 3.04 -7.34
CA GLN A 152 -1.03 3.83 -7.90
C GLN A 152 -2.25 2.94 -8.18
N ARG A 153 -2.04 1.79 -8.79
CA ARG A 153 -3.10 0.82 -9.08
C ARG A 153 -3.76 0.31 -7.81
N ALA A 154 -2.98 -0.01 -6.77
CA ALA A 154 -3.50 -0.47 -5.48
C ALA A 154 -4.42 0.57 -4.83
N VAL A 155 -4.00 1.83 -4.76
CA VAL A 155 -4.85 2.93 -4.23
C VAL A 155 -6.15 3.06 -5.02
N ARG A 156 -6.10 2.97 -6.36
CA ARG A 156 -7.29 3.02 -7.21
C ARG A 156 -8.24 1.84 -6.94
N ILE A 157 -7.71 0.61 -6.80
CA ILE A 157 -8.51 -0.58 -6.49
C ILE A 157 -9.22 -0.38 -5.14
N VAL A 158 -8.50 0.04 -4.10
CA VAL A 158 -9.11 0.27 -2.78
C VAL A 158 -10.20 1.34 -2.86
N ARG A 159 -9.94 2.45 -3.55
CA ARG A 159 -10.92 3.53 -3.72
C ARG A 159 -12.14 3.10 -4.54
N SER A 160 -11.96 2.32 -5.60
CA SER A 160 -13.06 1.83 -6.43
C SER A 160 -13.99 0.85 -5.71
N ARG A 161 -13.46 0.13 -4.72
CA ARG A 161 -14.20 -0.88 -3.93
C ARG A 161 -14.49 -0.41 -2.50
N ALA A 162 -14.31 0.87 -2.21
CA ALA A 162 -14.44 1.42 -0.86
C ALA A 162 -15.81 1.09 -0.21
N LYS A 163 -16.90 1.21 -0.98
CA LYS A 163 -18.26 0.86 -0.51
C LYS A 163 -18.39 -0.62 -0.13
N GLU A 164 -17.79 -1.52 -0.91
CA GLU A 164 -17.81 -2.96 -0.63
C GLU A 164 -17.14 -3.31 0.70
N TRP A 165 -16.06 -2.60 1.02
CA TRP A 165 -15.24 -2.84 2.21
C TRP A 165 -15.55 -1.92 3.40
N ALA A 166 -16.68 -1.19 3.34
CA ALA A 166 -17.08 -0.21 4.35
C ALA A 166 -15.99 0.85 4.65
N ILE A 167 -15.29 1.30 3.60
CA ILE A 167 -14.25 2.32 3.62
C ILE A 167 -14.80 3.65 3.11
N ASP A 168 -14.40 4.75 3.72
CA ASP A 168 -14.58 6.09 3.18
C ASP A 168 -13.55 6.31 2.06
N PRO A 169 -13.96 6.59 0.79
CA PRO A 169 -13.04 6.80 -0.32
C PRO A 169 -12.11 8.00 -0.16
N HIS A 170 -12.33 8.84 0.84
CA HIS A 170 -11.49 9.98 1.22
C HIS A 170 -10.62 9.72 2.46
N ARG A 171 -10.55 8.46 2.93
CA ARG A 171 -9.76 8.05 4.09
C ARG A 171 -8.85 6.85 3.78
N ILE A 172 -8.23 6.87 2.60
CA ILE A 172 -7.32 5.83 2.10
C ILE A 172 -5.89 6.37 2.13
N GLY A 173 -5.11 5.90 3.08
CA GLY A 173 -3.69 6.24 3.21
C GLY A 173 -2.76 5.19 2.64
N VAL A 174 -1.49 5.57 2.53
CA VAL A 174 -0.39 4.65 2.24
C VAL A 174 0.59 4.62 3.40
N GLN A 175 1.08 3.44 3.76
CA GLN A 175 2.14 3.28 4.75
C GLN A 175 3.28 2.50 4.14
N GLY A 176 4.52 2.96 4.35
CA GLY A 176 5.67 2.24 3.85
C GLY A 176 6.82 2.18 4.83
N TYR A 177 7.62 1.12 4.72
CA TYR A 177 8.82 0.92 5.51
C TYR A 177 10.06 0.93 4.59
N SER A 178 11.11 1.72 4.90
CA SER A 178 12.36 1.72 4.13
C SER A 178 12.13 1.99 2.63
N ALA A 179 12.43 1.04 1.74
CA ALA A 179 12.10 1.13 0.31
C ALA A 179 10.58 1.27 0.05
N GLY A 180 9.73 0.67 0.89
CA GLY A 180 8.29 0.90 0.85
C GLY A 180 7.90 2.33 1.21
N ALA A 181 8.63 2.99 2.14
CA ALA A 181 8.45 4.41 2.43
C ALA A 181 8.92 5.30 1.26
N ASN A 182 9.99 4.90 0.55
CA ASN A 182 10.39 5.54 -0.71
C ASN A 182 9.28 5.46 -1.76
N LEU A 183 8.64 4.28 -1.91
CA LEU A 183 7.47 4.12 -2.78
C LEU A 183 6.32 5.03 -2.35
N CYS A 184 5.99 5.08 -1.06
CA CYS A 184 4.93 5.95 -0.54
C CYS A 184 5.22 7.44 -0.78
N LEU A 185 6.49 7.86 -0.66
CA LEU A 185 6.91 9.23 -0.96
C LEU A 185 6.77 9.54 -2.47
N ASN A 186 7.07 8.58 -3.35
CA ASN A 186 6.79 8.72 -4.79
C ASN A 186 5.28 8.82 -5.05
N LEU A 187 4.44 8.02 -4.39
CA LEU A 187 2.97 8.13 -4.48
C LEU A 187 2.46 9.48 -4.01
N ALA A 188 3.04 10.03 -2.93
CA ALA A 188 2.68 11.34 -2.39
C ALA A 188 2.99 12.51 -3.34
N GLY A 189 3.94 12.35 -4.27
CA GLY A 189 4.31 13.39 -5.24
C GLY A 189 3.84 13.12 -6.68
N ARG A 190 3.56 11.86 -7.04
CA ARG A 190 3.28 11.42 -8.42
C ARG A 190 1.90 10.76 -8.54
N PHE A 191 0.89 11.39 -8.02
CA PHE A 191 -0.50 10.95 -8.16
C PHE A 191 -1.24 11.74 -9.24
N ASP A 192 -2.40 11.21 -9.65
CA ASP A 192 -3.37 11.87 -10.52
C ASP A 192 -4.81 11.67 -10.02
N ALA A 193 -5.73 12.39 -10.63
CA ALA A 193 -7.16 12.36 -10.28
C ALA A 193 -7.91 11.16 -10.88
N GLY A 194 -7.26 10.36 -11.74
CA GLY A 194 -7.89 9.37 -12.59
C GLY A 194 -8.41 9.98 -13.89
N ASP A 195 -8.66 9.11 -14.88
CA ASP A 195 -9.24 9.50 -16.16
C ASP A 195 -10.68 8.96 -16.27
N PRO A 196 -11.73 9.81 -16.17
CA PRO A 196 -13.13 9.37 -16.25
C PRO A 196 -13.47 8.63 -17.53
N GLN A 197 -12.69 8.82 -18.62
CA GLN A 197 -12.89 8.19 -19.92
C GLN A 197 -12.03 6.95 -20.14
N ALA A 198 -11.19 6.56 -19.16
CA ALA A 198 -10.35 5.39 -19.29
C ALA A 198 -11.18 4.13 -19.59
N ALA A 199 -10.69 3.29 -20.52
CA ALA A 199 -11.30 2.01 -20.84
C ALA A 199 -11.29 1.06 -19.63
N ASP A 200 -10.20 1.08 -18.86
CA ASP A 200 -10.10 0.37 -17.59
C ASP A 200 -10.88 1.12 -16.49
N PRO A 201 -11.95 0.52 -15.93
CA PRO A 201 -12.76 1.19 -14.90
C PRO A 201 -11.97 1.61 -13.66
N ILE A 202 -10.91 0.87 -13.31
CA ILE A 202 -10.08 1.18 -12.15
C ILE A 202 -9.24 2.45 -12.40
N ALA A 203 -8.80 2.70 -13.63
CA ALA A 203 -8.04 3.89 -13.99
C ALA A 203 -8.86 5.20 -13.88
N ARG A 204 -10.18 5.10 -13.74
CA ARG A 204 -11.08 6.26 -13.56
C ARG A 204 -11.01 6.86 -12.15
N PHE A 205 -10.45 6.13 -11.18
CA PHE A 205 -10.34 6.58 -9.80
C PHE A 205 -9.01 7.29 -9.55
N SER A 206 -9.00 8.27 -8.65
CA SER A 206 -7.78 8.91 -8.20
C SER A 206 -6.84 7.94 -7.49
N CYS A 207 -5.54 8.04 -7.79
CA CYS A 207 -4.49 7.34 -7.04
C CYS A 207 -3.85 8.20 -5.94
N ARG A 208 -4.38 9.41 -5.66
CA ARG A 208 -3.86 10.25 -4.59
C ARG A 208 -4.14 9.60 -3.23
N PRO A 209 -3.12 9.33 -2.40
CA PRO A 209 -3.35 8.94 -1.02
C PRO A 209 -3.97 10.12 -0.24
N ASP A 210 -4.88 9.83 0.70
CA ASP A 210 -5.48 10.86 1.52
C ASP A 210 -4.58 11.25 2.71
N PHE A 211 -3.67 10.34 3.09
CA PHE A 211 -2.56 10.60 4.02
C PHE A 211 -1.41 9.61 3.76
N CYS A 212 -0.22 9.95 4.28
CA CYS A 212 0.98 9.15 4.08
C CYS A 212 1.68 8.87 5.42
N VAL A 213 2.17 7.64 5.60
CA VAL A 213 2.93 7.19 6.77
C VAL A 213 4.26 6.62 6.31
N LEU A 214 5.36 7.27 6.68
CA LEU A 214 6.72 6.93 6.27
C LEU A 214 7.53 6.42 7.46
N MET A 215 7.84 5.13 7.44
CA MET A 215 8.64 4.48 8.49
C MET A 215 10.06 4.27 7.99
N CYS A 216 11.06 4.88 8.65
CA CYS A 216 12.47 4.84 8.25
C CYS A 216 12.66 5.10 6.74
N PRO A 217 12.22 6.26 6.20
CA PRO A 217 12.21 6.50 4.77
C PRO A 217 13.61 6.42 4.15
N TRP A 218 13.78 5.51 3.19
CA TRP A 218 15.05 5.33 2.50
C TRP A 218 15.12 6.17 1.23
N ALA A 219 16.19 6.94 1.07
CA ALA A 219 16.36 7.85 -0.07
C ALA A 219 16.59 7.14 -1.42
N ASN A 220 17.08 5.90 -1.42
CA ASN A 220 17.47 5.17 -2.63
C ASN A 220 18.45 5.96 -3.51
N GLN A 221 19.53 6.48 -2.90
CA GLN A 221 20.57 7.30 -3.57
C GLN A 221 20.02 8.59 -4.23
N ARG A 222 18.83 9.04 -3.84
CA ARG A 222 18.20 10.28 -4.31
C ARG A 222 18.26 11.36 -3.23
N THR A 223 18.06 12.58 -3.64
CA THR A 223 17.83 13.72 -2.74
C THR A 223 16.33 13.98 -2.59
N ILE A 224 15.95 14.85 -1.69
CA ILE A 224 14.53 15.22 -1.54
C ILE A 224 13.99 15.95 -2.77
N ASP A 225 14.86 16.55 -3.57
CA ASP A 225 14.46 17.29 -4.79
C ASP A 225 14.00 16.39 -5.94
N ASP A 226 14.36 15.11 -5.87
CA ASP A 226 13.88 14.09 -6.83
C ASP A 226 12.40 13.69 -6.58
N PHE A 227 11.80 14.17 -5.48
CA PHE A 227 10.40 13.90 -5.14
C PHE A 227 9.56 15.17 -5.36
N PRO A 228 8.65 15.19 -6.35
CA PRO A 228 7.89 16.38 -6.74
C PRO A 228 6.72 16.65 -5.78
N LEU A 229 7.05 16.89 -4.50
CA LEU A 229 6.07 17.22 -3.47
C LEU A 229 5.51 18.62 -3.70
N ARG A 230 4.18 18.72 -3.77
CA ARG A 230 3.42 19.95 -4.07
C ARG A 230 2.46 20.25 -2.92
N ARG A 231 1.81 21.41 -2.96
CA ARG A 231 0.83 21.82 -1.94
C ARG A 231 -0.39 20.89 -1.82
N ASP A 232 -0.65 20.09 -2.85
CA ASP A 232 -1.72 19.08 -2.87
C ASP A 232 -1.22 17.67 -2.47
N ALA A 233 0.05 17.53 -2.02
CA ALA A 233 0.54 16.30 -1.42
C ALA A 233 -0.25 15.95 -0.15
N PRO A 234 -0.37 14.67 0.21
CA PRO A 234 -1.11 14.27 1.40
C PRO A 234 -0.42 14.70 2.71
N PRO A 235 -1.17 14.99 3.79
CA PRO A 235 -0.58 15.12 5.11
C PRO A 235 0.23 13.87 5.46
N THR A 236 1.40 14.06 6.06
CA THR A 236 2.38 12.99 6.19
C THR A 236 2.88 12.84 7.63
N PHE A 237 2.82 11.59 8.13
CA PHE A 237 3.50 11.17 9.36
C PHE A 237 4.81 10.48 9.01
N ILE A 238 5.89 10.84 9.69
CA ILE A 238 7.23 10.31 9.47
C ILE A 238 7.76 9.75 10.78
N ALA A 239 8.27 8.51 10.79
CA ALA A 239 8.96 7.94 11.94
C ALA A 239 10.40 7.57 11.55
N SER A 240 11.40 8.02 12.32
CA SER A 240 12.80 7.77 12.02
C SER A 240 13.65 7.74 13.29
N ALA A 241 14.66 6.87 13.33
CA ALA A 241 15.65 6.82 14.39
C ALA A 241 16.87 7.66 14.00
N ARG A 242 17.45 8.40 14.99
CA ARG A 242 18.61 9.27 14.74
C ARG A 242 19.88 8.47 14.43
N ASP A 243 19.97 7.25 14.94
CA ASP A 243 21.09 6.33 14.74
C ASP A 243 20.94 5.37 13.55
N ASP A 244 19.88 5.57 12.70
CA ASP A 244 19.65 4.74 11.51
C ASP A 244 20.74 5.02 10.45
N LYS A 245 21.58 4.01 10.20
CA LYS A 245 22.66 4.08 9.20
C LYS A 245 22.22 3.67 7.80
N THR A 246 21.07 3.00 7.68
CA THR A 246 20.52 2.54 6.40
C THR A 246 19.66 3.61 5.74
N ALA A 247 18.81 4.26 6.54
CA ALA A 247 17.96 5.37 6.13
C ALA A 247 18.28 6.59 6.99
N PRO A 248 19.25 7.43 6.59
CA PRO A 248 19.75 8.52 7.39
C PRO A 248 18.64 9.45 7.87
N PHE A 249 18.65 9.78 9.16
CA PHE A 249 17.67 10.66 9.81
C PHE A 249 17.52 12.02 9.09
N SER A 250 18.62 12.53 8.53
CA SER A 250 18.62 13.77 7.75
C SER A 250 17.64 13.75 6.56
N PHE A 251 17.41 12.58 5.96
CA PHE A 251 16.42 12.47 4.88
C PHE A 251 14.99 12.60 5.40
N ALA A 252 14.69 12.04 6.58
CA ALA A 252 13.38 12.21 7.22
C ALA A 252 13.11 13.69 7.57
N VAL A 253 14.14 14.41 8.05
CA VAL A 253 14.06 15.86 8.29
C VAL A 253 13.80 16.61 6.98
N ALA A 254 14.57 16.32 5.92
CA ALA A 254 14.39 16.95 4.62
C ALA A 254 12.98 16.76 4.04
N ILE A 255 12.38 15.57 4.21
CA ILE A 255 10.97 15.31 3.82
C ILE A 255 10.02 16.24 4.58
N GLN A 256 10.18 16.33 5.90
CA GLN A 256 9.33 17.19 6.74
C GLN A 256 9.45 18.65 6.34
N GLU A 257 10.67 19.15 6.15
CA GLU A 257 10.93 20.53 5.77
C GLU A 257 10.34 20.87 4.39
N LYS A 258 10.53 20.00 3.38
CA LYS A 258 9.97 20.19 2.05
C LYS A 258 8.44 20.22 2.07
N LEU A 259 7.78 19.30 2.77
CA LEU A 259 6.32 19.29 2.90
C LEU A 259 5.81 20.55 3.60
N LYS A 260 6.42 20.96 4.72
CA LYS A 260 6.07 22.21 5.42
C LYS A 260 6.30 23.44 4.54
N GLY A 261 7.40 23.45 3.76
CA GLY A 261 7.73 24.53 2.83
C GLY A 261 6.68 24.74 1.73
N VAL A 262 5.98 23.69 1.33
CA VAL A 262 4.84 23.78 0.37
C VAL A 262 3.46 23.86 1.07
N GLY A 263 3.42 24.04 2.39
CA GLY A 263 2.19 24.22 3.16
C GLY A 263 1.44 22.91 3.50
N VAL A 264 2.09 21.76 3.40
CA VAL A 264 1.51 20.45 3.71
C VAL A 264 1.85 20.06 5.16
N PRO A 265 0.86 19.64 5.98
CA PRO A 265 1.12 19.17 7.34
C PRO A 265 2.05 17.94 7.34
N ALA A 266 3.15 18.02 8.08
CA ALA A 266 4.10 16.93 8.23
C ALA A 266 4.56 16.83 9.71
N GLU A 267 4.39 15.65 10.30
CA GLU A 267 4.80 15.36 11.67
C GLU A 267 5.94 14.33 11.67
N LEU A 268 7.03 14.62 12.39
CA LEU A 268 8.17 13.73 12.53
C LEU A 268 8.23 13.19 13.95
N PHE A 269 8.02 11.88 14.10
CA PHE A 269 8.27 11.13 15.31
C PHE A 269 9.70 10.58 15.27
N ALA A 270 10.57 11.16 16.08
CA ALA A 270 11.98 10.81 16.16
C ALA A 270 12.28 10.05 17.46
N VAL A 271 13.10 9.00 17.35
CA VAL A 271 13.72 8.33 18.51
C VAL A 271 15.24 8.39 18.39
N ASP A 272 15.95 8.38 19.52
CA ASP A 272 17.41 8.55 19.51
C ASP A 272 18.13 7.27 19.06
N THR A 273 17.57 6.10 19.39
CA THR A 273 18.20 4.79 19.15
C THR A 273 17.24 3.76 18.61
N GLY A 274 17.77 2.67 18.08
CA GLY A 274 17.01 1.52 17.53
C GLY A 274 17.35 1.24 16.07
N GLY A 275 18.12 2.10 15.45
CA GLY A 275 18.58 1.93 14.06
C GLY A 275 17.45 1.76 13.07
N HIS A 276 17.72 1.04 11.98
CA HIS A 276 16.72 0.78 10.92
C HIS A 276 15.54 -0.08 11.39
N GLY A 277 15.68 -0.81 12.52
CA GLY A 277 14.64 -1.66 13.09
C GLY A 277 13.75 -0.98 14.14
N ALA A 278 13.97 0.29 14.46
CA ALA A 278 13.37 1.01 15.60
C ALA A 278 11.84 0.93 15.71
N PHE A 279 11.15 0.66 14.61
CA PHE A 279 9.68 0.68 14.53
C PHE A 279 9.06 -0.66 14.09
N HIS A 280 9.83 -1.75 14.13
CA HIS A 280 9.30 -3.08 13.82
C HIS A 280 8.39 -3.56 14.96
N VAL A 281 7.14 -3.87 14.67
CA VAL A 281 6.19 -4.40 15.65
C VAL A 281 6.64 -5.77 16.13
N GLY A 282 6.64 -5.96 17.44
CA GLY A 282 6.96 -7.25 18.07
C GLY A 282 8.44 -7.60 18.14
N MET A 283 9.34 -6.78 17.56
CA MET A 283 10.78 -7.03 17.56
C MET A 283 11.56 -6.00 18.37
N VAL A 284 10.95 -4.91 18.78
CA VAL A 284 11.63 -3.78 19.41
C VAL A 284 11.19 -3.61 20.85
N THR A 285 12.18 -3.49 21.74
CA THR A 285 12.05 -2.97 23.09
C THR A 285 12.70 -1.59 23.10
N GLY A 286 11.96 -0.53 23.40
CA GLY A 286 12.54 0.81 23.46
C GLY A 286 11.56 1.92 23.04
N PRO A 287 12.04 3.16 22.90
CA PRO A 287 11.16 4.32 22.64
C PRO A 287 10.38 4.23 21.33
N GLY A 288 10.86 3.45 20.35
CA GLY A 288 10.16 3.19 19.11
C GLY A 288 8.83 2.45 19.26
N VAL A 289 8.64 1.68 20.32
CA VAL A 289 7.39 0.91 20.62
C VAL A 289 6.15 1.80 20.67
N LYS A 290 6.30 3.08 21.00
CA LYS A 290 5.18 4.03 21.13
C LYS A 290 4.67 4.59 19.79
N TRP A 291 5.30 4.26 18.67
CA TRP A 291 4.89 4.83 17.38
C TRP A 291 3.42 4.57 17.01
N PRO A 292 2.80 3.40 17.33
CA PRO A 292 1.40 3.20 16.98
C PRO A 292 0.47 4.18 17.70
N GLU A 293 0.70 4.43 18.98
CA GLU A 293 -0.10 5.38 19.77
C GLU A 293 0.00 6.80 19.20
N VAL A 294 1.23 7.22 18.84
CA VAL A 294 1.48 8.54 18.25
C VAL A 294 0.83 8.64 16.86
N LEU A 295 0.94 7.61 16.03
CA LEU A 295 0.29 7.53 14.73
C LEU A 295 -1.24 7.63 14.86
N PHE A 296 -1.84 6.85 15.77
CA PHE A 296 -3.29 6.86 15.94
C PHE A 296 -3.81 8.19 16.45
N ALA A 297 -3.08 8.85 17.35
CA ALA A 297 -3.40 10.21 17.78
C ALA A 297 -3.32 11.20 16.60
N TRP A 298 -2.30 11.07 15.76
CA TRP A 298 -2.14 11.89 14.56
C TRP A 298 -3.28 11.64 13.55
N LEU A 299 -3.63 10.38 13.27
CA LEU A 299 -4.74 10.03 12.37
C LEU A 299 -6.06 10.65 12.83
N LYS A 300 -6.37 10.59 14.12
CA LYS A 300 -7.57 11.22 14.68
C LYS A 300 -7.59 12.73 14.41
N ARG A 301 -6.44 13.41 14.55
CA ARG A 301 -6.35 14.87 14.31
C ARG A 301 -6.55 15.26 12.84
N ILE A 302 -6.02 14.49 11.88
CA ILE A 302 -6.15 14.83 10.45
C ILE A 302 -7.53 14.46 9.89
N GLN A 303 -8.22 13.50 10.51
CA GLN A 303 -9.54 13.03 10.07
C GLN A 303 -10.70 13.81 10.72
N ALA A 304 -10.42 14.60 11.75
CA ALA A 304 -11.41 15.48 12.39
C ALA A 304 -11.62 16.81 11.66
N LYS A 305 -10.85 17.07 10.62
CA LYS A 305 -10.93 18.26 9.76
C LYS A 305 -11.70 17.98 8.49
#